data_559c46d46e21009ffe835af7ce4c3b72
#
_entry.id   559c46d46e21009ffe835af7ce4c3b72
#
_cell.length_a   1.000
_cell.length_b   1.000
_cell.length_c   1.000
_cell.angle_alpha   90.00
_cell.angle_beta   90.00
_cell.angle_gamma   90.00
#
_symmetry.space_group_name_H-M   'P 1'
#
loop_
_entity.id
_entity.type
_entity.pdbx_description
1 polymer ?
#
loop_
_entity_poly.entity_id
_entity_poly.type
_entity_poly.pdbx_seq_one_letter_code
_entity_poly.pdbx_strand_id
1 'polypeptide(L)'
;MRKLSAVITLLLSLAACTSSPLDRRQVVLYSDADMAEQGIRSYRKMQTQIPATKDARELQYVQCVTNSVVAALDSEDQSRFDWEVTVFDNEQANAFALPGGKIG
;
A
#
# COMPACT_ATOMS: atom_id res chain seq x y z
N MET A 1 -40.13 -8.98 17.23
CA MET A 1 -39.04 -9.59 16.43
C MET A 1 -38.55 -8.68 15.31
N ARG A 2 -39.43 -8.12 14.47
CA ARG A 2 -38.97 -7.23 13.35
C ARG A 2 -38.16 -5.99 13.83
N LYS A 3 -38.51 -5.39 14.94
CA LYS A 3 -37.79 -4.23 15.52
C LYS A 3 -36.44 -4.62 16.12
N LEU A 4 -36.30 -5.80 16.66
CA LEU A 4 -35.07 -6.32 17.25
C LEU A 4 -34.07 -6.67 16.15
N SER A 5 -34.50 -7.25 15.03
CA SER A 5 -33.68 -7.53 13.87
C SER A 5 -33.12 -6.25 13.22
N ALA A 6 -33.91 -5.19 13.12
CA ALA A 6 -33.47 -3.89 12.58
C ALA A 6 -32.41 -3.23 13.46
N VAL A 7 -32.52 -3.35 14.79
CA VAL A 7 -31.54 -2.81 15.75
C VAL A 7 -30.22 -3.59 15.66
N ILE A 8 -30.28 -4.92 15.54
CA ILE A 8 -29.07 -5.75 15.38
C ILE A 8 -28.35 -5.45 14.06
N THR A 9 -29.09 -5.27 12.98
CA THR A 9 -28.50 -4.90 11.67
C THR A 9 -27.83 -3.52 11.71
N LEU A 10 -28.42 -2.55 12.41
CA LEU A 10 -27.85 -1.22 12.58
C LEU A 10 -26.59 -1.23 13.45
N LEU A 11 -26.53 -2.06 14.48
CA LEU A 11 -25.36 -2.21 15.34
C LEU A 11 -24.16 -2.87 14.64
N LEU A 12 -24.40 -3.81 13.71
CA LEU A 12 -23.32 -4.43 12.94
C LEU A 12 -22.68 -3.46 11.92
N SER A 13 -23.42 -2.47 11.44
CA SER A 13 -22.88 -1.50 10.49
C SER A 13 -21.92 -0.47 11.11
N LEU A 14 -21.92 -0.31 12.44
CA LEU A 14 -21.01 0.61 13.13
C LEU A 14 -19.58 0.04 13.34
N ALA A 15 -19.41 -1.28 13.21
CA ALA A 15 -18.13 -1.94 13.44
C ALA A 15 -17.14 -1.83 12.25
N ALA A 16 -17.58 -1.32 11.09
CA ALA A 16 -16.78 -1.22 9.87
C ALA A 16 -15.93 0.07 9.77
N CYS A 17 -15.92 0.90 10.82
CA CYS A 17 -15.12 2.13 10.82
C CYS A 17 -13.77 1.89 11.48
N THR A 18 -12.70 2.16 10.75
CA THR A 18 -11.33 2.21 11.27
C THR A 18 -10.73 3.59 11.09
N SER A 19 -9.68 3.91 11.83
CA SER A 19 -8.94 5.15 11.68
C SER A 19 -7.74 4.95 10.74
N SER A 20 -7.45 5.94 9.90
CA SER A 20 -6.24 5.98 9.10
C SER A 20 -5.05 6.46 9.96
N PRO A 21 -3.79 6.27 9.51
CA PRO A 21 -2.60 6.82 10.18
C PRO A 21 -2.65 8.34 10.39
N LEU A 22 -3.51 9.04 9.66
CA LEU A 22 -3.76 10.48 9.79
C LEU A 22 -4.99 10.80 10.68
N ASP A 23 -5.40 9.86 11.53
CA ASP A 23 -6.54 9.98 12.47
C ASP A 23 -7.88 10.33 11.81
N ARG A 24 -8.10 9.88 10.57
CA ARG A 24 -9.35 10.05 9.85
C ARG A 24 -10.18 8.76 9.89
N ARG A 25 -11.43 8.88 10.27
CA ARG A 25 -12.38 7.75 10.21
C ARG A 25 -12.75 7.46 8.76
N GLN A 26 -12.67 6.21 8.37
CA GLN A 26 -13.02 5.75 7.02
C GLN A 26 -13.75 4.42 7.08
N VAL A 27 -14.59 4.17 6.08
CA VAL A 27 -15.23 2.87 5.87
C VAL A 27 -14.28 2.01 5.06
N VAL A 28 -13.93 0.83 5.58
CA VAL A 28 -13.04 -0.11 4.91
C VAL A 28 -13.86 -1.31 4.42
N LEU A 29 -13.89 -1.50 3.09
CA LEU A 29 -14.62 -2.59 2.43
C LEU A 29 -13.74 -3.82 2.20
N TYR A 30 -12.41 -3.66 2.20
CA TYR A 30 -11.43 -4.71 2.00
C TYR A 30 -10.46 -4.73 3.18
N SER A 31 -9.96 -5.91 3.54
CA SER A 31 -8.92 -6.02 4.54
C SER A 31 -7.59 -5.48 4.03
N ASP A 32 -6.70 -5.06 4.94
CA ASP A 32 -5.34 -4.64 4.58
C ASP A 32 -4.56 -5.76 3.87
N ALA A 33 -4.82 -7.01 4.26
CA ALA A 33 -4.21 -8.19 3.64
C ALA A 33 -4.67 -8.37 2.19
N ASP A 34 -5.98 -8.21 1.91
CA ASP A 34 -6.51 -8.29 0.55
C ASP A 34 -5.94 -7.19 -0.34
N MET A 35 -5.84 -5.98 0.20
CA MET A 35 -5.27 -4.83 -0.52
C MET A 35 -3.78 -5.03 -0.80
N ALA A 36 -3.03 -5.55 0.17
CA ALA A 36 -1.62 -5.85 -0.01
C ALA A 36 -1.41 -6.92 -1.10
N GLU A 37 -2.21 -7.99 -1.10
CA GLU A 37 -2.14 -9.04 -2.12
C GLU A 37 -2.41 -8.49 -3.53
N GLN A 38 -3.43 -7.64 -3.68
CA GLN A 38 -3.74 -7.00 -4.96
C GLN A 38 -2.61 -6.05 -5.41
N GLY A 39 -2.04 -5.28 -4.50
CA GLY A 39 -0.91 -4.39 -4.76
C GLY A 39 0.32 -5.15 -5.23
N ILE A 40 0.67 -6.23 -4.56
CA ILE A 40 1.79 -7.10 -4.93
C ILE A 40 1.57 -7.72 -6.32
N ARG A 41 0.38 -8.25 -6.60
CA ARG A 41 0.06 -8.80 -7.94
C ARG A 41 0.19 -7.76 -9.04
N SER A 42 -0.33 -6.56 -8.81
CA SER A 42 -0.23 -5.46 -9.78
C SER A 42 1.23 -5.07 -10.02
N TYR A 43 2.02 -4.99 -8.96
CA TYR A 43 3.45 -4.68 -9.04
C TYR A 43 4.22 -5.73 -9.83
N ARG A 44 4.01 -7.01 -9.55
CA ARG A 44 4.66 -8.11 -10.31
C ARG A 44 4.27 -8.09 -11.79
N LYS A 45 3.01 -7.79 -12.09
CA LYS A 45 2.57 -7.62 -13.48
C LYS A 45 3.30 -6.46 -14.16
N MET A 46 3.45 -5.33 -13.50
CA MET A 46 4.20 -4.19 -14.04
C MET A 46 5.67 -4.55 -14.30
N GLN A 47 6.32 -5.27 -13.39
CA GLN A 47 7.70 -5.74 -13.57
C GLN A 47 7.88 -6.67 -14.78
N THR A 48 6.82 -7.38 -15.20
CA THR A 48 6.86 -8.21 -16.42
C THR A 48 6.60 -7.42 -17.70
N GLN A 49 5.94 -6.27 -17.61
CA GLN A 49 5.50 -5.48 -18.75
C GLN A 49 6.42 -4.29 -19.07
N ILE A 50 7.06 -3.75 -18.04
CA ILE A 50 7.91 -2.56 -18.15
C ILE A 50 9.32 -2.93 -17.70
N PRO A 51 10.35 -2.74 -18.55
CA PRO A 51 11.72 -3.01 -18.16
C PRO A 51 12.15 -2.15 -16.96
N ALA A 52 12.95 -2.72 -16.07
CA ALA A 52 13.63 -1.93 -15.06
C ALA A 52 14.83 -1.20 -15.68
N THR A 53 15.15 -0.01 -15.16
CA THR A 53 16.35 0.72 -15.56
C THR A 53 17.61 -0.12 -15.32
N LYS A 54 18.59 0.06 -16.19
CA LYS A 54 19.94 -0.50 -16.04
C LYS A 54 20.95 0.54 -15.54
N ASP A 55 20.51 1.78 -15.35
CA ASP A 55 21.37 2.85 -14.84
C ASP A 55 21.62 2.65 -13.34
N ALA A 56 22.86 2.30 -13.00
CA ALA A 56 23.27 2.05 -11.61
C ALA A 56 23.14 3.30 -10.72
N ARG A 57 23.27 4.50 -11.28
CA ARG A 57 23.16 5.75 -10.54
C ARG A 57 21.71 6.03 -10.15
N GLU A 58 20.78 5.81 -11.07
CA GLU A 58 19.34 5.92 -10.79
C GLU A 58 18.92 4.91 -9.74
N LEU A 59 19.33 3.65 -9.89
CA LEU A 59 19.03 2.59 -8.91
C LEU A 59 19.53 2.96 -7.52
N GLN A 60 20.78 3.39 -7.41
CA GLN A 60 21.38 3.76 -6.12
C GLN A 60 20.68 4.96 -5.50
N TYR A 61 20.36 5.98 -6.31
CA TYR A 61 19.68 7.17 -5.84
C TYR A 61 18.29 6.86 -5.29
N VAL A 62 17.47 6.16 -6.07
CA VAL A 62 16.10 5.81 -5.68
C VAL A 62 16.10 4.86 -4.47
N GLN A 63 17.02 3.90 -4.41
CA GLN A 63 17.15 3.00 -3.25
C GLN A 63 17.53 3.78 -1.99
N CYS A 64 18.42 4.75 -2.08
CA CYS A 64 18.81 5.61 -0.97
C CYS A 64 17.61 6.41 -0.45
N VAL A 65 16.85 7.03 -1.34
CA VAL A 65 15.63 7.79 -0.99
C VAL A 65 14.60 6.88 -0.35
N THR A 66 14.33 5.71 -0.95
CA THR A 66 13.38 4.73 -0.41
C THR A 66 13.75 4.29 0.99
N ASN A 67 15.01 3.92 1.21
CA ASN A 67 15.49 3.50 2.52
C ASN A 67 15.34 4.61 3.58
N SER A 68 15.61 5.86 3.19
CA SER A 68 15.48 7.01 4.09
C SER A 68 14.01 7.28 4.45
N VAL A 69 13.10 7.15 3.50
CA VAL A 69 11.66 7.33 3.74
C VAL A 69 11.12 6.21 4.63
N VAL A 70 11.46 4.95 4.33
CA VAL A 70 11.01 3.80 5.15
C VAL A 70 11.57 3.90 6.57
N ALA A 71 12.84 4.31 6.73
CA ALA A 71 13.44 4.49 8.05
C ALA A 71 12.79 5.61 8.88
N ALA A 72 12.10 6.55 8.25
CA ALA A 72 11.36 7.62 8.92
C ALA A 72 9.95 7.21 9.38
N LEU A 73 9.46 6.05 8.94
CA LEU A 73 8.19 5.49 9.43
C LEU A 73 8.35 5.01 10.88
N ASP A 74 7.22 4.85 11.57
CA ASP A 74 7.26 4.17 12.86
C ASP A 74 7.63 2.68 12.73
N SER A 75 8.00 2.05 13.82
CA SER A 75 8.51 0.68 13.81
C SER A 75 7.46 -0.35 13.37
N GLU A 76 6.19 -0.07 13.59
CA GLU A 76 5.09 -0.93 13.16
C GLU A 76 4.99 -0.90 11.64
N ASP A 77 4.92 0.27 11.03
CA ASP A 77 4.83 0.43 9.58
C ASP A 77 6.10 -0.03 8.85
N GLN A 78 7.30 0.17 9.46
CA GLN A 78 8.54 -0.36 8.90
C GLN A 78 8.51 -1.87 8.75
N SER A 79 8.03 -2.59 9.77
CA SER A 79 8.03 -4.05 9.82
C SER A 79 6.81 -4.71 9.16
N ARG A 80 5.76 -3.92 8.91
CA ARG A 80 4.47 -4.41 8.40
C ARG A 80 4.55 -4.97 6.99
N PHE A 81 5.43 -4.42 6.16
CA PHE A 81 5.54 -4.76 4.75
C PHE A 81 6.96 -5.15 4.37
N ASP A 82 7.05 -6.01 3.36
CA ASP A 82 8.29 -6.24 2.63
C ASP A 82 8.46 -5.13 1.59
N TRP A 83 9.12 -4.06 2.01
CA TRP A 83 9.36 -2.87 1.20
C TRP A 83 10.26 -3.17 0.01
N GLU A 84 9.80 -2.84 -1.17
CA GLU A 84 10.52 -3.09 -2.42
C GLU A 84 10.32 -1.91 -3.38
N VAL A 85 11.39 -1.49 -4.03
CA VAL A 85 11.33 -0.46 -5.06
C VAL A 85 11.87 -0.98 -6.39
N THR A 86 11.19 -0.63 -7.47
CA THR A 86 11.66 -0.83 -8.85
C THR A 86 11.69 0.51 -9.56
N VAL A 87 12.82 0.82 -10.18
CA VAL A 87 12.93 1.97 -11.10
C VAL A 87 12.63 1.45 -12.50
N PHE A 88 11.49 1.82 -13.04
CA PHE A 88 11.07 1.42 -14.38
C PHE A 88 11.68 2.34 -15.42
N ASP A 89 12.16 1.74 -16.52
CA ASP A 89 12.64 2.48 -17.68
C ASP A 89 11.46 3.01 -18.48
N ASN A 90 11.04 4.23 -18.17
CA ASN A 90 9.90 4.91 -18.78
C ASN A 90 10.23 6.40 -18.93
N GLU A 91 9.86 6.98 -20.07
CA GLU A 91 10.08 8.40 -20.37
C GLU A 91 9.24 9.34 -19.49
N GLN A 92 8.15 8.85 -18.91
CA GLN A 92 7.31 9.62 -18.00
C GLN A 92 7.88 9.56 -16.57
N ALA A 93 8.28 10.73 -16.07
CA ALA A 93 8.60 10.87 -14.66
C ALA A 93 7.33 10.67 -13.81
N ASN A 94 7.30 9.59 -13.04
CA ASN A 94 6.20 9.25 -12.15
C ASN A 94 6.76 8.52 -10.93
N ALA A 95 6.02 8.56 -9.83
CA ALA A 95 6.30 7.77 -8.65
C ALA A 95 4.98 7.33 -8.02
N PHE A 96 4.91 6.09 -7.56
CA PHE A 96 3.73 5.53 -6.92
C PHE A 96 4.12 4.53 -5.83
N ALA A 97 3.21 4.35 -4.89
CA ALA A 97 3.28 3.28 -3.91
C ALA A 97 2.00 2.46 -3.96
N LEU A 98 2.14 1.15 -4.04
CA LEU A 98 1.03 0.21 -4.00
C LEU A 98 0.93 -0.43 -2.61
N PRO A 99 -0.28 -0.84 -2.19
CA PRO A 99 -0.45 -1.63 -0.99
C PRO A 99 0.49 -2.85 -0.96
N GLY A 100 1.00 -3.19 0.20
CA GLY A 100 2.00 -4.24 0.35
C GLY A 100 3.45 -3.75 0.30
N GLY A 101 3.68 -2.43 0.36
CA GLY A 101 5.02 -1.84 0.41
C GLY A 101 5.77 -1.85 -0.91
N LYS A 102 5.08 -1.83 -2.04
CA LYS A 102 5.67 -1.88 -3.38
C LYS A 102 5.71 -0.48 -4.00
N ILE A 103 6.89 -0.03 -4.42
CA ILE A 103 7.19 1.33 -4.89
C ILE A 103 7.73 1.25 -6.32
N GLY A 104 7.27 2.17 -7.16
CA GLY A 104 7.77 2.32 -8.52
C GLY A 104 7.97 3.76 -8.91
#